data_e18561c4a3c207af09d099639d45625e
#
_entry.id   e18561c4a3c207af09d099639d45625e
#
_cell.length_a   1.000
_cell.length_b   1.000
_cell.length_c   1.000
_cell.angle_alpha   90.00
_cell.angle_beta   90.00
_cell.angle_gamma   90.00
#
_symmetry.space_group_name_H-M   'P 1'
#
loop_
_entity.id
_entity.type
_entity.pdbx_description
1 polymer ?
#
loop_
_entity_poly.entity_id
_entity_poly.type
_entity_poly.pdbx_seq_one_letter_code
_entity_poly.pdbx_strand_id
1 'polypeptide(L)'
;MAIEVLPILTNEGAMCEICRRHFIRGAVALGTSGLFSSALMAQTPNAGTPRLPSRGEFTIINAYVMTMDGALGDVANASVHVRNGEIVAIGRDVSSAGEKIDGTDMIVMPGLVETHWHMWNTIFRSFAGDKAEDGYFPTVARFGQEMTPDDIFQSTRLSAAEAINSGMTFVHSWCHNVRSQAHAEADLRALAGAGIRARHSCGWPQGLPDTQSADQAPIEALAKSWQSWSNEGLITLGMGWRGQFRAGPIKPEVYQPEFDNARKLGLPITVHVASAAHRAVNQIEPLYKGQLLGKDVQLIHALTATPAELDMIKDSGASVSVSPGSELRIGYGHPQIGEMLAKRIPLGISVDTSALTGSSNLFGVLKLARDSENAKAESEFKMSARQALELGTIEGARSMGIDDKVGSLKVGKRADLIMINSNALNMAVVTDPAHLVLEATTPENVDTVVVDGRILKRGGKLTALDTSEVISGARTALAGIRERTKWR
;
A
#
# COMPACT_ATOMS: atom_id res chain seq x y z
N MET A 1 -23.07 39.46 -26.54
CA MET A 1 -22.47 38.63 -27.57
C MET A 1 -22.85 37.20 -27.23
N ALA A 2 -23.90 36.72 -27.90
CA ALA A 2 -24.55 35.43 -27.64
C ALA A 2 -23.77 34.32 -28.33
N ILE A 3 -23.52 33.23 -27.63
CA ILE A 3 -22.91 32.00 -28.20
C ILE A 3 -24.09 31.06 -28.51
N GLU A 4 -24.28 30.80 -29.79
CA GLU A 4 -25.25 29.83 -30.31
C GLU A 4 -24.83 28.41 -29.97
N VAL A 5 -25.81 27.64 -29.48
CA VAL A 5 -25.70 26.20 -29.23
C VAL A 5 -26.19 25.45 -30.48
N LEU A 6 -25.33 24.68 -31.11
CA LEU A 6 -25.67 23.77 -32.19
C LEU A 6 -26.26 22.46 -31.65
N PRO A 7 -27.30 21.88 -32.31
CA PRO A 7 -27.94 20.65 -31.83
C PRO A 7 -27.18 19.39 -32.24
N ILE A 8 -27.15 18.44 -31.29
CA ILE A 8 -26.60 17.09 -31.48
C ILE A 8 -27.64 16.26 -32.27
N LEU A 9 -27.25 15.78 -33.43
CA LEU A 9 -28.00 14.83 -34.23
C LEU A 9 -27.93 13.43 -33.59
N THR A 10 -29.09 12.88 -33.29
CA THR A 10 -29.32 11.47 -32.98
C THR A 10 -29.20 10.65 -34.29
N ASN A 11 -28.43 9.59 -34.24
CA ASN A 11 -28.45 8.58 -35.29
C ASN A 11 -28.79 7.20 -34.67
N GLU A 12 -30.04 6.79 -34.87
CA GLU A 12 -30.50 5.43 -34.64
C GLU A 12 -30.17 4.60 -35.89
N GLY A 13 -29.80 3.33 -35.64
CA GLY A 13 -30.00 2.29 -36.63
C GLY A 13 -28.78 1.60 -37.19
N ALA A 14 -28.56 0.39 -36.76
CA ALA A 14 -28.40 -0.82 -37.57
C ALA A 14 -27.67 -1.93 -36.79
N MET A 15 -28.42 -2.85 -36.21
CA MET A 15 -27.89 -4.13 -35.75
C MET A 15 -27.70 -5.08 -36.95
N CYS A 16 -26.49 -5.63 -37.05
CA CYS A 16 -26.11 -6.60 -38.05
C CYS A 16 -26.67 -8.00 -37.71
N GLU A 17 -27.45 -8.55 -38.64
CA GLU A 17 -28.15 -9.84 -38.59
C GLU A 17 -27.25 -11.06 -38.91
N ILE A 18 -26.09 -11.27 -38.32
CA ILE A 18 -25.22 -12.45 -38.59
C ILE A 18 -24.76 -13.17 -37.32
N CYS A 19 -25.56 -13.33 -36.31
CA CYS A 19 -25.21 -14.24 -35.19
C CYS A 19 -26.42 -15.01 -34.62
N ARG A 20 -27.31 -15.50 -35.50
CA ARG A 20 -28.39 -16.41 -35.11
C ARG A 20 -28.42 -17.61 -36.02
N ARG A 21 -27.59 -18.62 -35.75
CA ARG A 21 -27.82 -20.02 -36.14
C ARG A 21 -26.70 -20.89 -35.55
N HIS A 22 -27.11 -21.80 -34.71
CA HIS A 22 -26.57 -23.11 -34.33
C HIS A 22 -26.56 -23.31 -32.81
N PHE A 23 -27.73 -23.65 -32.30
CA PHE A 23 -27.84 -24.54 -31.16
C PHE A 23 -29.27 -25.11 -31.05
N ILE A 24 -29.57 -26.21 -31.75
CA ILE A 24 -30.64 -27.16 -31.39
C ILE A 24 -30.25 -28.51 -32.01
N ARG A 25 -30.03 -29.52 -31.13
CA ARG A 25 -30.55 -30.90 -31.18
C ARG A 25 -29.65 -31.91 -30.48
N GLY A 26 -30.24 -32.63 -29.55
CA GLY A 26 -29.70 -33.87 -29.04
C GLY A 26 -30.13 -34.19 -27.62
N ALA A 27 -31.44 -34.41 -27.37
CA ALA A 27 -31.92 -35.11 -26.21
C ALA A 27 -32.23 -36.54 -26.56
N VAL A 28 -31.67 -37.53 -25.86
CA VAL A 28 -32.29 -38.86 -25.66
C VAL A 28 -31.95 -39.32 -24.25
N ALA A 29 -33.00 -39.67 -23.52
CA ALA A 29 -33.00 -40.26 -22.19
C ALA A 29 -32.85 -41.79 -22.22
N LEU A 30 -32.41 -42.35 -21.07
CA LEU A 30 -32.72 -43.66 -20.45
C LEU A 30 -31.64 -43.91 -19.38
N GLY A 31 -31.83 -43.98 -18.14
CA GLY A 31 -32.71 -44.77 -17.30
C GLY A 31 -31.89 -45.73 -16.43
N THR A 32 -32.03 -45.62 -15.11
CA THR A 32 -31.94 -46.63 -14.05
C THR A 32 -30.62 -46.83 -13.24
N SER A 33 -30.88 -46.86 -11.97
CA SER A 33 -30.27 -47.62 -10.85
C SER A 33 -29.08 -46.98 -10.11
N GLY A 34 -29.39 -46.64 -8.85
CA GLY A 34 -28.52 -46.08 -7.87
C GLY A 34 -27.36 -46.98 -7.41
N LEU A 35 -26.33 -46.30 -7.02
CA LEU A 35 -25.39 -46.71 -5.98
C LEU A 35 -24.83 -45.40 -5.38
N PHE A 36 -25.04 -45.22 -4.10
CA PHE A 36 -24.41 -44.16 -3.32
C PHE A 36 -22.91 -44.43 -3.32
N SER A 37 -22.16 -43.71 -4.13
CA SER A 37 -20.71 -43.54 -4.02
C SER A 37 -20.44 -42.18 -3.43
N SER A 38 -19.88 -42.17 -2.22
CA SER A 38 -19.28 -41.00 -1.62
C SER A 38 -18.21 -40.44 -2.55
N ALA A 39 -18.58 -39.48 -3.40
CA ALA A 39 -17.64 -38.75 -4.19
C ALA A 39 -16.79 -37.92 -3.23
N LEU A 40 -15.57 -38.39 -2.96
CA LEU A 40 -14.47 -37.50 -2.56
C LEU A 40 -14.46 -36.37 -3.55
N MET A 41 -14.82 -35.16 -3.09
CA MET A 41 -14.59 -33.94 -3.86
C MET A 41 -13.09 -33.86 -4.12
N ALA A 42 -12.68 -34.30 -5.30
CA ALA A 42 -11.36 -34.00 -5.82
C ALA A 42 -11.26 -32.47 -5.88
N GLN A 43 -10.42 -31.93 -5.01
CA GLN A 43 -9.98 -30.54 -5.11
C GLN A 43 -9.46 -30.34 -6.53
N THR A 44 -10.15 -29.53 -7.32
CA THR A 44 -9.63 -29.05 -8.59
C THR A 44 -8.22 -28.51 -8.34
N PRO A 45 -7.21 -28.91 -9.13
CA PRO A 45 -5.87 -28.38 -8.97
C PRO A 45 -5.95 -26.86 -9.04
N ASN A 46 -5.47 -26.19 -8.00
CA ASN A 46 -5.27 -24.76 -7.96
C ASN A 46 -4.70 -24.31 -9.31
N ALA A 47 -5.42 -23.46 -10.03
CA ALA A 47 -4.85 -22.70 -11.15
C ALA A 47 -3.58 -22.08 -10.61
N GLY A 48 -2.42 -22.53 -11.12
CA GLY A 48 -1.11 -22.38 -10.50
C GLY A 48 -0.90 -20.93 -10.02
N THR A 49 -0.58 -20.81 -8.74
CA THR A 49 -0.08 -19.55 -8.18
C THR A 49 1.00 -19.03 -9.11
N PRO A 50 0.94 -17.79 -9.62
CA PRO A 50 1.97 -17.26 -10.49
C PRO A 50 3.32 -17.47 -9.84
N ARG A 51 4.22 -18.14 -10.54
CA ARG A 51 5.55 -18.43 -9.99
C ARG A 51 6.34 -17.12 -10.00
N LEU A 52 6.60 -16.58 -8.81
CA LEU A 52 7.42 -15.38 -8.67
C LEU A 52 8.79 -15.57 -9.34
N PRO A 53 9.40 -14.51 -9.90
CA PRO A 53 10.78 -14.54 -10.33
C PRO A 53 11.68 -15.07 -9.22
N SER A 54 12.72 -15.82 -9.59
CA SER A 54 13.69 -16.31 -8.61
C SER A 54 14.50 -15.17 -7.99
N ARG A 55 14.98 -15.35 -6.76
CA ARG A 55 16.08 -14.54 -6.22
C ARG A 55 17.32 -14.86 -7.05
N GLY A 56 17.74 -13.90 -7.88
CA GLY A 56 18.88 -14.06 -8.77
C GLY A 56 20.19 -13.60 -8.14
N GLU A 57 21.26 -13.80 -8.88
CA GLU A 57 22.52 -13.09 -8.69
C GLU A 57 22.72 -12.15 -9.87
N PHE A 58 22.86 -10.86 -9.60
CA PHE A 58 23.07 -9.83 -10.62
C PHE A 58 23.89 -8.67 -10.07
N THR A 59 24.48 -7.91 -10.97
CA THR A 59 25.20 -6.67 -10.64
C THR A 59 24.67 -5.54 -11.51
N ILE A 60 24.09 -4.51 -10.87
CA ILE A 60 23.82 -3.23 -11.52
C ILE A 60 25.15 -2.50 -11.61
N ILE A 61 25.52 -2.01 -12.81
CA ILE A 61 26.78 -1.32 -13.06
C ILE A 61 26.53 0.08 -13.60
N ASN A 62 27.49 0.99 -13.48
CA ASN A 62 27.50 2.36 -14.06
C ASN A 62 26.39 3.28 -13.54
N ALA A 63 25.75 3.00 -12.39
CA ALA A 63 24.64 3.77 -11.88
C ALA A 63 25.06 4.93 -10.97
N TYR A 64 24.20 5.95 -10.83
CA TYR A 64 24.23 6.82 -9.67
C TYR A 64 23.48 6.13 -8.53
N VAL A 65 24.18 5.80 -7.45
CA VAL A 65 23.59 5.05 -6.31
C VAL A 65 23.31 6.02 -5.17
N MET A 66 22.04 6.32 -4.95
CA MET A 66 21.52 7.10 -3.82
C MET A 66 21.18 6.17 -2.67
N THR A 67 22.10 6.00 -1.72
CA THR A 67 22.01 4.89 -0.76
C THR A 67 20.99 5.05 0.35
N MET A 68 20.63 6.27 0.73
CA MET A 68 19.88 6.58 1.95
C MET A 68 20.54 6.02 3.23
N ASP A 69 21.83 5.72 3.17
CA ASP A 69 22.70 5.38 4.31
C ASP A 69 23.64 6.54 4.61
N GLY A 70 23.48 7.13 5.80
CA GLY A 70 24.25 8.34 6.18
C GLY A 70 25.76 8.11 6.32
N ALA A 71 26.21 6.86 6.46
CA ALA A 71 27.62 6.53 6.56
C ALA A 71 28.28 6.32 5.18
N LEU A 72 27.54 5.70 4.24
CA LEU A 72 28.03 5.45 2.88
C LEU A 72 27.85 6.69 1.97
N GLY A 73 26.78 7.44 2.14
CA GLY A 73 26.42 8.55 1.26
C GLY A 73 26.03 8.09 -0.14
N ASP A 74 25.99 9.02 -1.09
CA ASP A 74 25.68 8.71 -2.50
C ASP A 74 26.96 8.45 -3.29
N VAL A 75 26.89 7.53 -4.24
CA VAL A 75 28.07 7.10 -5.02
C VAL A 75 27.77 7.15 -6.52
N ALA A 76 28.43 8.05 -7.24
CA ALA A 76 28.33 8.14 -8.69
C ALA A 76 29.19 7.08 -9.38
N ASN A 77 28.74 6.59 -10.55
CA ASN A 77 29.40 5.53 -11.34
C ASN A 77 29.69 4.30 -10.49
N ALA A 78 28.69 3.86 -9.74
CA ALA A 78 28.84 2.74 -8.82
C ALA A 78 28.10 1.50 -9.31
N SER A 79 28.43 0.39 -8.69
CA SER A 79 27.78 -0.90 -8.90
C SER A 79 27.11 -1.36 -7.60
N VAL A 80 26.02 -2.10 -7.74
CA VAL A 80 25.31 -2.78 -6.66
C VAL A 80 25.24 -4.25 -6.99
N HIS A 81 25.94 -5.08 -6.23
CA HIS A 81 25.91 -6.53 -6.39
C HIS A 81 24.88 -7.14 -5.44
N VAL A 82 23.94 -7.90 -6.01
CA VAL A 82 22.88 -8.61 -5.31
C VAL A 82 23.07 -10.11 -5.50
N ARG A 83 22.94 -10.87 -4.40
CA ARG A 83 22.98 -12.34 -4.41
C ARG A 83 22.00 -12.89 -3.38
N ASN A 84 21.16 -13.85 -3.79
CA ASN A 84 20.17 -14.51 -2.91
C ASN A 84 19.28 -13.55 -2.11
N GLY A 85 18.91 -12.45 -2.72
CA GLY A 85 18.03 -11.45 -2.11
C GLY A 85 18.75 -10.43 -1.20
N GLU A 86 20.07 -10.46 -1.11
CA GLU A 86 20.86 -9.55 -0.29
C GLU A 86 21.78 -8.68 -1.13
N ILE A 87 22.00 -7.46 -0.66
CA ILE A 87 23.05 -6.58 -1.17
C ILE A 87 24.39 -7.06 -0.59
N VAL A 88 25.26 -7.57 -1.45
CA VAL A 88 26.56 -8.12 -1.01
C VAL A 88 27.73 -7.17 -1.23
N ALA A 89 27.59 -6.20 -2.14
CA ALA A 89 28.59 -5.15 -2.35
C ALA A 89 27.96 -3.90 -2.97
N ILE A 90 28.50 -2.73 -2.62
CA ILE A 90 28.17 -1.40 -3.22
C ILE A 90 29.49 -0.63 -3.34
N GLY A 91 29.73 -0.02 -4.50
CA GLY A 91 30.89 0.85 -4.72
C GLY A 91 31.31 0.93 -6.18
N ARG A 92 32.43 1.63 -6.44
CA ARG A 92 32.97 1.78 -7.81
C ARG A 92 33.76 0.54 -8.26
N ASP A 93 34.44 -0.08 -7.34
CA ASP A 93 35.37 -1.20 -7.61
C ASP A 93 34.73 -2.57 -7.29
N VAL A 94 33.42 -2.68 -7.48
CA VAL A 94 32.70 -3.95 -7.25
C VAL A 94 32.89 -4.87 -8.44
N SER A 95 33.43 -6.06 -8.18
CA SER A 95 33.51 -7.11 -9.19
C SER A 95 32.11 -7.56 -9.59
N SER A 96 31.79 -7.48 -10.88
CA SER A 96 30.50 -7.93 -11.37
C SER A 96 30.39 -9.44 -11.36
N ALA A 97 29.32 -9.98 -10.78
CA ALA A 97 28.95 -11.38 -10.80
C ALA A 97 27.46 -11.53 -11.16
N GLY A 98 27.10 -12.70 -11.68
CA GLY A 98 25.75 -12.94 -12.16
C GLY A 98 25.41 -12.16 -13.42
N GLU A 99 24.12 -11.87 -13.61
CA GLU A 99 23.63 -11.05 -14.71
C GLU A 99 24.10 -9.58 -14.53
N LYS A 100 24.57 -8.98 -15.62
CA LYS A 100 24.89 -7.54 -15.61
C LYS A 100 23.69 -6.73 -16.07
N ILE A 101 23.29 -5.78 -15.24
CA ILE A 101 22.24 -4.80 -15.54
C ILE A 101 22.91 -3.44 -15.72
N ASP A 102 22.83 -2.87 -16.90
CA ASP A 102 23.40 -1.56 -17.16
C ASP A 102 22.56 -0.47 -16.49
N GLY A 103 23.19 0.30 -15.64
CA GLY A 103 22.62 1.44 -14.93
C GLY A 103 23.05 2.80 -15.46
N THR A 104 23.60 2.83 -16.68
CA THR A 104 23.91 4.11 -17.35
C THR A 104 22.64 4.95 -17.45
N ASP A 105 22.72 6.24 -17.09
CA ASP A 105 21.57 7.16 -16.98
C ASP A 105 20.47 6.70 -15.98
N MET A 106 20.81 5.83 -15.04
CA MET A 106 19.89 5.39 -13.98
C MET A 106 20.32 5.92 -12.60
N ILE A 107 19.32 6.31 -11.80
CA ILE A 107 19.46 6.54 -10.38
C ILE A 107 18.96 5.29 -9.67
N VAL A 108 19.84 4.61 -8.90
CA VAL A 108 19.49 3.47 -8.07
C VAL A 108 19.29 3.93 -6.64
N MET A 109 18.14 3.64 -6.06
CA MET A 109 17.84 3.99 -4.68
C MET A 109 17.05 2.87 -3.97
N PRO A 110 16.92 2.90 -2.63
CA PRO A 110 16.00 2.00 -1.94
C PRO A 110 14.60 2.12 -2.52
N GLY A 111 13.89 1.01 -2.60
CA GLY A 111 12.49 1.04 -2.94
C GLY A 111 11.68 1.84 -1.92
N LEU A 112 10.58 2.44 -2.36
CA LEU A 112 9.73 3.23 -1.50
C LEU A 112 9.00 2.35 -0.48
N VAL A 113 8.82 2.88 0.73
CA VAL A 113 8.14 2.26 1.87
C VAL A 113 6.82 2.97 2.11
N GLU A 114 5.74 2.33 1.73
CA GLU A 114 4.36 2.78 1.95
C GLU A 114 3.91 2.36 3.36
N THR A 115 3.57 3.33 4.23
CA THR A 115 3.39 3.08 5.66
C THR A 115 1.94 2.94 6.11
N HIS A 116 0.95 3.19 5.23
CA HIS A 116 -0.47 3.02 5.51
C HIS A 116 -1.32 3.11 4.24
N TRP A 117 -1.92 2.01 3.82
CA TRP A 117 -2.80 1.99 2.64
C TRP A 117 -4.00 1.05 2.82
N HIS A 118 -5.19 1.57 2.60
CA HIS A 118 -6.42 0.78 2.50
C HIS A 118 -6.52 0.09 1.13
N MET A 119 -5.63 -0.88 0.86
CA MET A 119 -5.53 -1.55 -0.44
C MET A 119 -6.83 -2.24 -0.87
N TRP A 120 -7.61 -2.71 0.11
CA TRP A 120 -8.88 -3.38 -0.11
C TRP A 120 -9.95 -2.53 -0.81
N ASN A 121 -9.82 -1.20 -0.80
CA ASN A 121 -10.81 -0.28 -1.38
C ASN A 121 -10.31 0.47 -2.63
N THR A 122 -9.16 0.11 -3.19
CA THR A 122 -8.58 0.79 -4.37
C THR A 122 -9.50 0.74 -5.60
N ILE A 123 -10.31 -0.31 -5.73
CA ILE A 123 -11.32 -0.38 -6.82
C ILE A 123 -12.42 0.70 -6.72
N PHE A 124 -12.51 1.42 -5.60
CA PHE A 124 -13.42 2.55 -5.43
C PHE A 124 -12.80 3.89 -5.83
N ARG A 125 -11.70 3.87 -6.55
CA ARG A 125 -11.09 5.06 -7.14
C ARG A 125 -12.12 5.90 -7.88
N SER A 126 -12.12 7.21 -7.62
CA SER A 126 -13.06 8.17 -8.20
C SER A 126 -14.53 8.04 -7.74
N PHE A 127 -14.81 7.30 -6.67
CA PHE A 127 -16.17 7.21 -6.12
C PHE A 127 -16.51 8.34 -5.15
N ALA A 128 -15.50 8.87 -4.46
CA ALA A 128 -15.71 10.01 -3.58
C ALA A 128 -16.01 11.27 -4.41
N GLY A 129 -17.28 11.65 -4.44
CA GLY A 129 -17.77 12.81 -5.18
C GLY A 129 -17.67 14.11 -4.39
N ASP A 130 -18.31 15.16 -4.92
CA ASP A 130 -18.27 16.51 -4.38
C ASP A 130 -19.48 16.84 -3.47
N LYS A 131 -20.40 15.88 -3.30
CA LYS A 131 -21.56 16.01 -2.42
C LYS A 131 -21.38 15.15 -1.17
N ALA A 132 -21.97 15.57 -0.05
CA ALA A 132 -21.83 14.88 1.22
C ALA A 132 -22.32 13.42 1.18
N GLU A 133 -23.41 13.15 0.47
CA GLU A 133 -23.97 11.81 0.29
C GLU A 133 -23.07 10.88 -0.54
N ASP A 134 -22.25 11.45 -1.43
CA ASP A 134 -21.31 10.75 -2.29
C ASP A 134 -19.86 10.84 -1.75
N GLY A 135 -19.70 11.32 -0.52
CA GLY A 135 -18.39 11.44 0.13
C GLY A 135 -17.73 10.10 0.40
N TYR A 136 -16.47 10.13 0.79
CA TYR A 136 -15.67 8.92 1.03
C TYR A 136 -16.31 7.96 2.03
N PHE A 137 -16.66 8.43 3.23
CA PHE A 137 -17.17 7.56 4.30
C PHE A 137 -18.50 6.89 3.97
N PRO A 138 -19.55 7.61 3.49
CA PRO A 138 -20.80 6.97 3.07
C PRO A 138 -20.59 5.93 1.98
N THR A 139 -19.74 6.24 0.99
CA THR A 139 -19.45 5.37 -0.13
C THR A 139 -18.75 4.09 0.31
N VAL A 140 -17.66 4.22 1.06
CA VAL A 140 -16.88 3.07 1.54
C VAL A 140 -17.69 2.19 2.52
N ALA A 141 -18.51 2.81 3.40
CA ALA A 141 -19.38 2.07 4.30
C ALA A 141 -20.42 1.23 3.54
N ARG A 142 -21.04 1.81 2.51
CA ARG A 142 -22.03 1.15 1.67
C ARG A 142 -21.43 -0.02 0.89
N PHE A 143 -20.32 0.22 0.19
CA PHE A 143 -19.71 -0.79 -0.68
C PHE A 143 -18.91 -1.84 0.10
N GLY A 144 -18.24 -1.45 1.16
CA GLY A 144 -17.44 -2.36 1.97
C GLY A 144 -18.25 -3.50 2.58
N GLN A 145 -19.52 -3.26 2.92
CA GLN A 145 -20.40 -4.30 3.46
C GLN A 145 -20.75 -5.38 2.44
N GLU A 146 -20.73 -5.06 1.16
CA GLU A 146 -21.09 -5.95 0.06
C GLU A 146 -19.87 -6.60 -0.63
N MET A 147 -18.65 -6.31 -0.16
CA MET A 147 -17.45 -6.92 -0.73
C MET A 147 -17.33 -8.39 -0.36
N THR A 148 -17.06 -9.19 -1.37
CA THR A 148 -16.71 -10.61 -1.22
C THR A 148 -15.19 -10.77 -1.01
N PRO A 149 -14.72 -11.95 -0.60
CA PRO A 149 -13.28 -12.25 -0.58
C PRO A 149 -12.61 -12.05 -1.94
N ASP A 150 -13.27 -12.35 -3.06
CA ASP A 150 -12.71 -12.12 -4.39
C ASP A 150 -12.58 -10.63 -4.71
N ASP A 151 -13.53 -9.80 -4.32
CA ASP A 151 -13.42 -8.34 -4.47
C ASP A 151 -12.21 -7.78 -3.70
N ILE A 152 -11.97 -8.26 -2.48
CA ILE A 152 -10.76 -7.92 -1.71
C ILE A 152 -9.50 -8.35 -2.46
N PHE A 153 -9.47 -9.60 -2.97
CA PHE A 153 -8.34 -10.10 -3.75
C PHE A 153 -8.05 -9.21 -4.95
N GLN A 154 -9.05 -8.88 -5.76
CA GLN A 154 -8.86 -8.08 -6.98
C GLN A 154 -8.44 -6.64 -6.65
N SER A 155 -9.00 -6.05 -5.59
CA SER A 155 -8.61 -4.71 -5.14
C SER A 155 -7.17 -4.66 -4.65
N THR A 156 -6.78 -5.60 -3.81
CA THR A 156 -5.41 -5.69 -3.30
C THR A 156 -4.40 -6.05 -4.39
N ARG A 157 -4.78 -6.93 -5.34
CA ARG A 157 -3.96 -7.26 -6.51
C ARG A 157 -3.71 -6.03 -7.39
N LEU A 158 -4.73 -5.21 -7.62
CA LEU A 158 -4.59 -3.94 -8.35
C LEU A 158 -3.64 -2.99 -7.60
N SER A 159 -3.83 -2.82 -6.30
CA SER A 159 -2.97 -1.96 -5.47
C SER A 159 -1.51 -2.43 -5.49
N ALA A 160 -1.27 -3.73 -5.35
CA ALA A 160 0.08 -4.29 -5.34
C ALA A 160 0.77 -4.12 -6.71
N ALA A 161 0.03 -4.30 -7.81
CA ALA A 161 0.54 -4.05 -9.16
C ALA A 161 0.91 -2.56 -9.34
N GLU A 162 0.06 -1.65 -8.88
CA GLU A 162 0.29 -0.21 -8.94
C GLU A 162 1.46 0.22 -8.03
N ALA A 163 1.57 -0.37 -6.82
CA ALA A 163 2.69 -0.16 -5.90
C ALA A 163 4.03 -0.51 -6.56
N ILE A 164 4.15 -1.72 -7.11
CA ILE A 164 5.36 -2.16 -7.81
C ILE A 164 5.63 -1.24 -9.01
N ASN A 165 4.59 -0.92 -9.79
CA ASN A 165 4.74 -0.05 -10.95
C ASN A 165 5.29 1.34 -10.58
N SER A 166 4.95 1.86 -9.41
CA SER A 166 5.37 3.19 -8.91
C SER A 166 6.61 3.16 -8.01
N GLY A 167 7.30 2.02 -7.87
CA GLY A 167 8.58 1.93 -7.15
C GLY A 167 8.46 1.62 -5.66
N MET A 168 7.30 1.24 -5.17
CA MET A 168 7.17 0.73 -3.81
C MET A 168 7.66 -0.71 -3.74
N THR A 169 8.50 -1.00 -2.74
CA THR A 169 8.97 -2.35 -2.45
C THR A 169 8.36 -2.91 -1.16
N PHE A 170 7.84 -2.05 -0.31
CA PHE A 170 7.07 -2.39 0.87
C PHE A 170 5.73 -1.65 0.87
N VAL A 171 4.67 -2.37 1.28
CA VAL A 171 3.34 -1.80 1.51
C VAL A 171 2.77 -2.25 2.83
N HIS A 172 2.10 -1.33 3.53
CA HIS A 172 1.30 -1.65 4.70
C HIS A 172 -0.18 -1.77 4.29
N SER A 173 -0.63 -3.01 3.98
CA SER A 173 -2.05 -3.28 3.71
C SER A 173 -2.85 -3.19 4.99
N TRP A 174 -3.52 -2.06 5.19
CA TRP A 174 -4.40 -1.84 6.33
C TRP A 174 -5.80 -2.33 6.00
N CYS A 175 -6.00 -3.66 6.12
CA CYS A 175 -7.20 -4.35 5.70
C CYS A 175 -8.26 -4.34 6.83
N HIS A 176 -8.98 -3.20 6.97
CA HIS A 176 -10.00 -3.03 8.01
C HIS A 176 -11.40 -3.51 7.61
N ASN A 177 -11.53 -4.30 6.55
CA ASN A 177 -12.79 -4.89 6.13
C ASN A 177 -12.74 -6.42 6.19
N VAL A 178 -12.12 -6.96 7.22
CA VAL A 178 -12.04 -8.40 7.45
C VAL A 178 -13.34 -8.90 8.09
N ARG A 179 -14.26 -9.36 7.24
CA ARG A 179 -15.58 -9.87 7.66
C ARG A 179 -15.57 -11.37 7.95
N SER A 180 -14.54 -12.06 7.52
CA SER A 180 -14.27 -13.48 7.80
C SER A 180 -12.81 -13.78 7.51
N GLN A 181 -12.34 -14.96 7.93
CA GLN A 181 -11.00 -15.43 7.59
C GLN A 181 -10.72 -15.40 6.07
N ALA A 182 -11.71 -15.77 5.25
CA ALA A 182 -11.56 -15.77 3.80
C ALA A 182 -11.25 -14.37 3.21
N HIS A 183 -11.72 -13.28 3.85
CA HIS A 183 -11.37 -11.90 3.43
C HIS A 183 -9.90 -11.58 3.72
N ALA A 184 -9.40 -11.96 4.91
CA ALA A 184 -7.99 -11.76 5.26
C ALA A 184 -7.08 -12.61 4.36
N GLU A 185 -7.42 -13.87 4.12
CA GLU A 185 -6.69 -14.76 3.23
C GLU A 185 -6.67 -14.25 1.77
N ALA A 186 -7.74 -13.59 1.33
CA ALA A 186 -7.82 -13.00 0.00
C ALA A 186 -6.81 -11.86 -0.18
N ASP A 187 -6.69 -10.97 0.80
CA ASP A 187 -5.67 -9.91 0.84
C ASP A 187 -4.25 -10.51 0.81
N LEU A 188 -3.99 -11.50 1.66
CA LEU A 188 -2.70 -12.19 1.73
C LEU A 188 -2.33 -12.90 0.43
N ARG A 189 -3.28 -13.59 -0.23
CA ARG A 189 -3.03 -14.23 -1.54
C ARG A 189 -2.66 -13.20 -2.61
N ALA A 190 -3.31 -12.04 -2.62
CA ALA A 190 -3.01 -10.97 -3.56
C ALA A 190 -1.58 -10.42 -3.35
N LEU A 191 -1.21 -10.14 -2.10
CA LEU A 191 0.13 -9.67 -1.74
C LEU A 191 1.22 -10.72 -2.07
N ALA A 192 0.97 -11.98 -1.71
CA ALA A 192 1.90 -13.08 -1.97
C ALA A 192 2.09 -13.31 -3.48
N GLY A 193 1.00 -13.29 -4.25
CA GLY A 193 1.03 -13.44 -5.70
C GLY A 193 1.75 -12.30 -6.43
N ALA A 194 1.75 -11.11 -5.87
CA ALA A 194 2.50 -9.97 -6.39
C ALA A 194 4.00 -10.03 -6.05
N GLY A 195 4.37 -10.74 -4.99
CA GLY A 195 5.76 -10.85 -4.52
C GLY A 195 6.28 -9.58 -3.84
N ILE A 196 5.42 -8.64 -3.51
CA ILE A 196 5.80 -7.41 -2.81
C ILE A 196 6.02 -7.69 -1.32
N ARG A 197 6.96 -7.00 -0.70
CA ARG A 197 7.10 -7.03 0.76
C ARG A 197 5.94 -6.29 1.40
N ALA A 198 5.32 -6.85 2.44
CA ALA A 198 4.13 -6.27 3.02
C ALA A 198 4.01 -6.48 4.53
N ARG A 199 3.23 -5.61 5.17
CA ARG A 199 2.53 -5.92 6.42
C ARG A 199 1.04 -6.00 6.13
N HIS A 200 0.40 -7.13 6.45
CA HIS A 200 -1.05 -7.26 6.46
C HIS A 200 -1.55 -6.97 7.86
N SER A 201 -2.22 -5.84 8.05
CA SER A 201 -2.89 -5.52 9.32
C SER A 201 -4.36 -5.88 9.23
N CYS A 202 -4.72 -6.95 9.97
CA CYS A 202 -6.08 -7.43 10.06
C CYS A 202 -6.91 -6.49 10.93
N GLY A 203 -7.97 -5.92 10.40
CA GLY A 203 -8.80 -4.92 11.06
C GLY A 203 -10.29 -5.26 11.02
N TRP A 204 -11.10 -4.47 11.74
CA TRP A 204 -12.54 -4.65 11.92
C TRP A 204 -13.33 -4.55 10.61
N PRO A 205 -14.49 -5.23 10.50
CA PRO A 205 -15.36 -5.09 9.34
C PRO A 205 -16.11 -3.75 9.33
N GLN A 206 -16.44 -3.25 8.14
CA GLN A 206 -17.31 -2.10 7.99
C GLN A 206 -18.66 -2.33 8.66
N GLY A 207 -19.16 -1.32 9.38
CA GLY A 207 -20.45 -1.37 10.09
C GLY A 207 -20.40 -2.01 11.47
N LEU A 208 -19.23 -2.40 12.00
CA LEU A 208 -19.12 -2.89 13.39
C LEU A 208 -19.53 -1.78 14.37
N PRO A 209 -20.47 -2.04 15.31
CA PRO A 209 -20.86 -1.09 16.33
C PRO A 209 -19.71 -0.71 17.28
N ASP A 210 -19.72 0.53 17.80
CA ASP A 210 -18.68 1.02 18.74
C ASP A 210 -18.77 0.34 20.13
N THR A 211 -19.86 -0.38 20.39
CA THR A 211 -20.09 -1.15 21.61
C THR A 211 -19.61 -2.59 21.53
N GLN A 212 -19.04 -3.00 20.40
CA GLN A 212 -18.66 -4.39 20.15
C GLN A 212 -17.17 -4.48 19.75
N SER A 213 -16.42 -5.38 20.36
CA SER A 213 -15.07 -5.75 19.94
C SER A 213 -15.09 -6.41 18.57
N ALA A 214 -14.03 -6.23 17.79
CA ALA A 214 -13.84 -6.98 16.56
C ALA A 214 -13.64 -8.47 16.87
N ASP A 215 -14.15 -9.34 15.98
CA ASP A 215 -13.90 -10.76 16.07
C ASP A 215 -12.39 -11.03 15.91
N GLN A 216 -11.80 -11.65 16.92
CA GLN A 216 -10.36 -11.97 16.96
C GLN A 216 -10.02 -13.32 16.32
N ALA A 217 -11.02 -14.15 16.04
CA ALA A 217 -10.80 -15.49 15.49
C ALA A 217 -10.03 -15.49 14.15
N PRO A 218 -10.29 -14.57 13.20
CA PRO A 218 -9.52 -14.53 11.95
C PRO A 218 -8.02 -14.25 12.15
N ILE A 219 -7.67 -13.29 13.02
CA ILE A 219 -6.25 -12.95 13.26
C ILE A 219 -5.55 -14.06 14.05
N GLU A 220 -6.23 -14.71 15.01
CA GLU A 220 -5.70 -15.85 15.75
C GLU A 220 -5.44 -17.05 14.84
N ALA A 221 -6.36 -17.34 13.92
CA ALA A 221 -6.21 -18.41 12.95
C ALA A 221 -5.02 -18.17 12.02
N LEU A 222 -4.86 -16.92 11.55
CA LEU A 222 -3.71 -16.51 10.73
C LEU A 222 -2.40 -16.60 11.51
N ALA A 223 -2.37 -16.12 12.75
CA ALA A 223 -1.16 -16.18 13.58
C ALA A 223 -0.72 -17.63 13.82
N LYS A 224 -1.69 -18.54 14.07
CA LYS A 224 -1.43 -19.97 14.28
C LYS A 224 -0.86 -20.66 13.02
N SER A 225 -1.29 -20.26 11.83
CA SER A 225 -0.86 -20.82 10.55
C SER A 225 0.12 -19.90 9.78
N TRP A 226 0.74 -18.93 10.47
CA TRP A 226 1.46 -17.82 9.82
C TRP A 226 2.59 -18.29 8.89
N GLN A 227 3.26 -19.40 9.21
CA GLN A 227 4.34 -19.92 8.38
C GLN A 227 3.91 -20.18 6.93
N SER A 228 2.65 -20.56 6.71
CA SER A 228 2.10 -20.79 5.37
C SER A 228 1.74 -19.49 4.62
N TRP A 229 1.58 -18.37 5.34
CA TRP A 229 1.20 -17.07 4.78
C TRP A 229 2.37 -16.09 4.62
N SER A 230 3.46 -16.30 5.34
CA SER A 230 4.59 -15.37 5.40
C SER A 230 5.32 -15.15 4.06
N ASN A 231 5.07 -16.00 3.05
CA ASN A 231 5.72 -15.95 1.74
C ASN A 231 7.26 -15.78 1.88
N GLU A 232 7.91 -16.71 2.57
CA GLU A 232 9.35 -16.68 2.86
C GLU A 232 9.81 -15.44 3.66
N GLY A 233 8.93 -14.89 4.49
CA GLY A 233 9.22 -13.72 5.33
C GLY A 233 9.02 -12.37 4.63
N LEU A 234 8.47 -12.36 3.41
CA LEU A 234 8.09 -11.13 2.73
C LEU A 234 6.91 -10.44 3.40
N ILE A 235 5.95 -11.23 3.90
CA ILE A 235 4.74 -10.70 4.52
C ILE A 235 4.82 -10.88 6.04
N THR A 236 4.41 -9.86 6.78
CA THR A 236 4.28 -9.86 8.23
C THR A 236 2.83 -9.59 8.62
N LEU A 237 2.38 -10.17 9.75
CA LEU A 237 1.05 -9.94 10.30
C LEU A 237 1.07 -8.77 11.27
N GLY A 238 -0.01 -8.00 11.30
CA GLY A 238 -0.27 -6.93 12.24
C GLY A 238 -1.75 -6.84 12.60
N MET A 239 -2.09 -6.03 13.56
CA MET A 239 -3.47 -5.74 13.96
C MET A 239 -3.79 -4.27 13.65
N GLY A 240 -4.92 -4.04 12.96
CA GLY A 240 -5.48 -2.72 12.71
C GLY A 240 -6.63 -2.42 13.66
N TRP A 241 -6.44 -1.47 14.57
CA TRP A 241 -7.54 -1.01 15.42
C TRP A 241 -8.23 0.22 14.81
N ARG A 242 -9.56 0.21 14.83
CA ARG A 242 -10.39 1.27 14.22
C ARG A 242 -10.22 2.66 14.83
N GLY A 243 -9.67 2.77 16.04
CA GLY A 243 -9.56 4.04 16.76
C GLY A 243 -10.91 4.52 17.33
N GLN A 244 -10.89 5.71 17.92
CA GLN A 244 -12.06 6.33 18.57
C GLN A 244 -12.71 7.35 17.62
N PHE A 245 -13.24 6.88 16.49
CA PHE A 245 -13.66 7.77 15.40
C PHE A 245 -15.02 8.42 15.55
N ARG A 246 -15.86 8.00 16.51
CA ARG A 246 -17.28 8.38 16.52
C ARG A 246 -17.67 9.23 17.74
N ALA A 247 -18.90 9.62 17.84
CA ALA A 247 -19.46 10.61 18.73
C ALA A 247 -19.22 10.44 20.25
N GLY A 248 -18.31 9.57 20.62
CA GLY A 248 -17.88 9.36 21.98
C GLY A 248 -16.71 8.39 22.04
N PRO A 249 -15.95 8.35 23.14
CA PRO A 249 -14.86 7.39 23.31
C PRO A 249 -15.42 5.97 23.34
N ILE A 250 -14.79 5.08 22.54
CA ILE A 250 -15.02 3.63 22.68
C ILE A 250 -14.52 3.24 24.08
N LYS A 251 -15.35 2.49 24.81
CA LYS A 251 -15.02 2.10 26.17
C LYS A 251 -13.83 1.12 26.21
N PRO A 252 -12.99 1.19 27.25
CA PRO A 252 -11.88 0.25 27.42
C PRO A 252 -12.28 -1.22 27.32
N GLU A 253 -13.43 -1.59 27.84
CA GLU A 253 -13.93 -2.97 27.79
C GLU A 253 -14.12 -3.52 26.38
N VAL A 254 -14.26 -2.62 25.38
CA VAL A 254 -14.41 -2.98 23.97
C VAL A 254 -13.05 -3.17 23.29
N TYR A 255 -12.12 -2.26 23.51
CA TYR A 255 -10.84 -2.26 22.76
C TYR A 255 -9.68 -2.95 23.50
N GLN A 256 -9.69 -2.98 24.84
CA GLN A 256 -8.60 -3.58 25.60
C GLN A 256 -8.35 -5.06 25.22
N PRO A 257 -9.40 -5.89 25.06
CA PRO A 257 -9.19 -7.29 24.61
C PRO A 257 -8.51 -7.40 23.24
N GLU A 258 -8.75 -6.43 22.31
CA GLU A 258 -8.12 -6.42 21.00
C GLU A 258 -6.61 -6.14 21.12
N PHE A 259 -6.22 -5.14 21.92
CA PHE A 259 -4.81 -4.84 22.21
C PHE A 259 -4.09 -5.97 22.93
N ASP A 260 -4.72 -6.54 23.98
CA ASP A 260 -4.15 -7.63 24.77
C ASP A 260 -3.90 -8.86 23.90
N ASN A 261 -4.85 -9.18 23.00
CA ASN A 261 -4.70 -10.29 22.08
C ASN A 261 -3.56 -10.04 21.06
N ALA A 262 -3.50 -8.86 20.47
CA ALA A 262 -2.42 -8.51 19.53
C ALA A 262 -1.04 -8.62 20.22
N ARG A 263 -0.88 -8.09 21.42
CA ARG A 263 0.35 -8.17 22.19
C ARG A 263 0.71 -9.60 22.62
N LYS A 264 -0.29 -10.41 23.03
CA LYS A 264 -0.12 -11.84 23.29
C LYS A 264 0.39 -12.61 22.07
N LEU A 265 -0.05 -12.22 20.88
CA LEU A 265 0.39 -12.80 19.61
C LEU A 265 1.70 -12.18 19.09
N GLY A 266 2.27 -11.17 19.77
CA GLY A 266 3.48 -10.46 19.34
C GLY A 266 3.30 -9.63 18.06
N LEU A 267 2.09 -9.14 17.81
CA LEU A 267 1.75 -8.42 16.59
C LEU A 267 1.89 -6.90 16.79
N PRO A 268 2.48 -6.17 15.83
CA PRO A 268 2.40 -4.71 15.81
C PRO A 268 0.96 -4.25 15.61
N ILE A 269 0.64 -3.13 16.23
CA ILE A 269 -0.68 -2.51 16.25
C ILE A 269 -0.64 -1.19 15.48
N THR A 270 -1.68 -0.91 14.71
CA THR A 270 -1.83 0.36 14.01
C THR A 270 -3.22 0.93 14.23
N VAL A 271 -3.32 2.24 14.44
CA VAL A 271 -4.58 2.88 14.84
C VAL A 271 -4.73 4.29 14.26
N HIS A 272 -5.91 4.61 13.73
CA HIS A 272 -6.26 5.97 13.31
C HIS A 272 -6.52 6.86 14.53
N VAL A 273 -5.92 8.06 14.58
CA VAL A 273 -6.10 9.01 15.68
C VAL A 273 -6.10 10.46 15.20
N ALA A 274 -6.77 11.32 15.97
CA ALA A 274 -6.62 12.77 15.95
C ALA A 274 -6.73 13.40 14.54
N SER A 275 -7.75 13.03 13.77
CA SER A 275 -8.14 13.75 12.55
C SER A 275 -9.00 14.99 12.88
N ALA A 276 -9.10 15.94 11.95
CA ALA A 276 -9.85 17.19 12.17
C ALA A 276 -11.34 16.99 12.49
N ALA A 277 -11.97 15.97 11.91
CA ALA A 277 -13.36 15.62 12.18
C ALA A 277 -13.60 15.18 13.64
N HIS A 278 -12.54 14.85 14.36
CA HIS A 278 -12.59 14.32 15.72
C HIS A 278 -11.81 15.18 16.73
N ARG A 279 -11.65 16.48 16.46
CA ARG A 279 -10.95 17.43 17.35
C ARG A 279 -11.53 17.52 18.77
N ALA A 280 -12.84 17.24 18.91
CA ALA A 280 -13.50 17.26 20.23
C ALA A 280 -13.17 16.03 21.08
N VAL A 281 -12.50 15.02 20.55
CA VAL A 281 -12.17 13.77 21.23
C VAL A 281 -10.66 13.69 21.37
N ASN A 282 -10.16 13.80 22.60
CA ASN A 282 -8.79 13.51 22.93
C ASN A 282 -8.55 12.00 22.72
N GLN A 283 -7.76 11.63 21.71
CA GLN A 283 -7.58 10.24 21.30
C GLN A 283 -6.23 9.65 21.68
N ILE A 284 -5.22 10.49 21.88
CA ILE A 284 -3.84 10.07 22.15
C ILE A 284 -3.57 9.96 23.65
N GLU A 285 -3.99 10.98 24.43
CA GLU A 285 -3.80 10.99 25.87
C GLU A 285 -4.42 9.77 26.58
N PRO A 286 -5.66 9.32 26.29
CA PRO A 286 -6.23 8.11 26.89
C PRO A 286 -5.43 6.84 26.56
N LEU A 287 -4.90 6.71 25.33
CA LEU A 287 -4.05 5.59 24.95
C LEU A 287 -2.74 5.62 25.72
N TYR A 288 -2.13 6.80 25.89
CA TYR A 288 -0.91 6.97 26.67
C TYR A 288 -1.12 6.64 28.15
N LYS A 289 -2.17 7.22 28.78
CA LYS A 289 -2.52 6.96 30.19
C LYS A 289 -2.91 5.49 30.44
N GLY A 290 -3.55 4.86 29.44
CA GLY A 290 -3.89 3.44 29.46
C GLY A 290 -2.73 2.49 29.18
N GLN A 291 -1.50 3.01 28.99
CA GLN A 291 -0.31 2.23 28.63
C GLN A 291 -0.47 1.41 27.33
N LEU A 292 -1.32 1.92 26.41
CA LEU A 292 -1.57 1.28 25.12
C LEU A 292 -0.58 1.73 24.05
N LEU A 293 0.06 2.89 24.20
CA LEU A 293 1.13 3.34 23.30
C LEU A 293 2.45 2.63 23.62
N GLY A 294 3.23 2.35 22.61
CA GLY A 294 4.53 1.71 22.72
C GLY A 294 5.22 1.62 21.34
N LYS A 295 6.43 1.08 21.31
CA LYS A 295 7.18 0.83 20.06
C LYS A 295 6.48 -0.14 19.10
N ASP A 296 5.53 -0.90 19.63
CA ASP A 296 4.67 -1.82 18.91
C ASP A 296 3.46 -1.12 18.25
N VAL A 297 3.28 0.18 18.47
CA VAL A 297 2.09 0.93 18.01
C VAL A 297 2.47 2.01 17.00
N GLN A 298 1.76 2.02 15.87
CA GLN A 298 1.80 3.07 14.86
C GLN A 298 0.49 3.85 14.88
N LEU A 299 0.57 5.17 15.01
CA LEU A 299 -0.56 6.09 14.92
C LEU A 299 -0.70 6.60 13.50
N ILE A 300 -1.95 6.60 12.98
CA ILE A 300 -2.23 7.10 11.64
C ILE A 300 -2.83 8.50 11.74
N HIS A 301 -2.32 9.42 10.94
CA HIS A 301 -2.66 10.84 10.84
C HIS A 301 -2.10 11.69 11.98
N ALA A 302 -2.63 11.59 13.19
CA ALA A 302 -2.28 12.42 14.36
C ALA A 302 -2.28 13.94 14.07
N LEU A 303 -3.13 14.41 13.13
CA LEU A 303 -3.14 15.78 12.59
C LEU A 303 -3.49 16.84 13.61
N THR A 304 -4.31 16.51 14.60
CA THR A 304 -4.79 17.45 15.62
C THR A 304 -4.14 17.19 16.97
N ALA A 305 -3.05 16.41 17.01
CA ALA A 305 -2.28 16.18 18.21
C ALA A 305 -1.77 17.50 18.79
N THR A 306 -2.00 17.71 20.06
CA THR A 306 -1.45 18.85 20.81
C THR A 306 0.06 18.68 21.01
N PRO A 307 0.82 19.76 21.31
CA PRO A 307 2.23 19.63 21.65
C PRO A 307 2.51 18.63 22.78
N ALA A 308 1.61 18.54 23.77
CA ALA A 308 1.71 17.57 24.86
C ALA A 308 1.48 16.14 24.39
N GLU A 309 0.51 15.92 23.50
CA GLU A 309 0.26 14.59 22.91
C GLU A 309 1.40 14.16 22.00
N LEU A 310 2.05 15.07 21.27
CA LEU A 310 3.27 14.75 20.53
C LEU A 310 4.41 14.32 21.46
N ASP A 311 4.53 14.92 22.66
CA ASP A 311 5.49 14.47 23.68
C ASP A 311 5.13 13.07 24.19
N MET A 312 3.85 12.77 24.41
CA MET A 312 3.38 11.42 24.79
C MET A 312 3.70 10.37 23.72
N ILE A 313 3.52 10.70 22.43
CA ILE A 313 3.93 9.81 21.32
C ILE A 313 5.42 9.53 21.39
N LYS A 314 6.25 10.58 21.47
CA LYS A 314 7.71 10.47 21.58
C LYS A 314 8.11 9.60 22.75
N ASP A 315 7.59 9.89 23.94
CA ASP A 315 8.00 9.23 25.20
C ASP A 315 7.59 7.75 25.23
N SER A 316 6.48 7.39 24.57
CA SER A 316 6.06 6.00 24.40
C SER A 316 6.91 5.22 23.38
N GLY A 317 7.59 5.92 22.48
CA GLY A 317 8.32 5.33 21.36
C GLY A 317 7.42 4.87 20.21
N ALA A 318 6.13 5.23 20.22
CA ALA A 318 5.22 4.98 19.12
C ALA A 318 5.65 5.72 17.85
N SER A 319 5.30 5.17 16.67
CA SER A 319 5.56 5.79 15.38
C SER A 319 4.29 6.45 14.81
N VAL A 320 4.47 7.27 13.78
CA VAL A 320 3.35 7.92 13.09
C VAL A 320 3.44 7.66 11.58
N SER A 321 2.27 7.53 10.92
CA SER A 321 2.14 7.59 9.47
C SER A 321 1.21 8.74 9.11
N VAL A 322 1.63 9.63 8.22
CA VAL A 322 0.82 10.73 7.70
C VAL A 322 0.58 10.57 6.21
N SER A 323 -0.55 11.05 5.74
CA SER A 323 -1.03 10.84 4.38
C SER A 323 -1.45 12.17 3.74
N PRO A 324 -0.51 13.07 3.42
CA PRO A 324 -0.81 14.43 2.98
C PRO A 324 -1.85 14.52 1.86
N GLY A 325 -1.82 13.58 0.91
CA GLY A 325 -2.74 13.56 -0.22
C GLY A 325 -4.21 13.38 0.20
N SER A 326 -4.49 12.38 1.02
CA SER A 326 -5.86 12.09 1.50
C SER A 326 -6.31 13.09 2.56
N GLU A 327 -5.43 13.47 3.47
CA GLU A 327 -5.70 14.40 4.57
C GLU A 327 -6.13 15.78 4.07
N LEU A 328 -5.41 16.33 3.09
CA LEU A 328 -5.76 17.58 2.43
C LEU A 328 -7.03 17.43 1.59
N ARG A 329 -7.18 16.33 0.82
CA ARG A 329 -8.35 16.09 -0.04
C ARG A 329 -9.64 15.98 0.76
N ILE A 330 -9.62 15.34 1.94
CA ILE A 330 -10.82 15.14 2.76
C ILE A 330 -11.06 16.29 3.75
N GLY A 331 -10.17 17.28 3.81
CA GLY A 331 -10.31 18.44 4.69
C GLY A 331 -9.98 18.17 6.16
N TYR A 332 -9.12 17.17 6.46
CA TYR A 332 -8.66 16.90 7.82
C TYR A 332 -7.72 17.98 8.36
N GLY A 333 -7.02 18.68 7.49
CA GLY A 333 -6.08 19.75 7.82
C GLY A 333 -4.68 19.48 7.28
N HIS A 334 -3.73 20.30 7.70
CA HIS A 334 -2.33 20.15 7.33
C HIS A 334 -1.64 19.14 8.25
N PRO A 335 -0.84 18.22 7.71
CA PRO A 335 -0.02 17.31 8.51
C PRO A 335 0.99 18.07 9.38
N GLN A 336 1.34 17.51 10.54
CA GLN A 336 2.30 18.10 11.49
C GLN A 336 3.70 17.47 11.32
N ILE A 337 4.16 17.33 10.07
CA ILE A 337 5.43 16.63 9.75
C ILE A 337 6.62 17.33 10.43
N GLY A 338 6.71 18.64 10.31
CA GLY A 338 7.81 19.42 10.87
C GLY A 338 7.88 19.34 12.40
N GLU A 339 6.73 19.34 13.08
CA GLU A 339 6.62 19.21 14.53
C GLU A 339 7.04 17.81 15.00
N MET A 340 6.61 16.76 14.28
CA MET A 340 6.97 15.39 14.58
C MET A 340 8.46 15.14 14.39
N LEU A 341 9.04 15.63 13.29
CA LEU A 341 10.49 15.55 13.03
C LEU A 341 11.31 16.30 14.07
N ALA A 342 10.88 17.51 14.49
CA ALA A 342 11.55 18.27 15.53
C ALA A 342 11.61 17.53 16.87
N LYS A 343 10.60 16.70 17.14
CA LYS A 343 10.54 15.84 18.34
C LYS A 343 11.21 14.47 18.11
N ARG A 344 11.71 14.18 16.92
CA ARG A 344 12.30 12.88 16.55
C ARG A 344 11.35 11.70 16.72
N ILE A 345 10.06 11.92 16.44
CA ILE A 345 9.07 10.84 16.37
C ILE A 345 9.34 10.04 15.10
N PRO A 346 9.45 8.70 15.15
CA PRO A 346 9.56 7.88 13.93
C PRO A 346 8.35 8.12 13.02
N LEU A 347 8.60 8.58 11.79
CA LEU A 347 7.57 9.08 10.90
C LEU A 347 7.71 8.48 9.50
N GLY A 348 6.59 8.04 8.92
CA GLY A 348 6.50 7.61 7.53
C GLY A 348 5.42 8.37 6.76
N ILE A 349 5.52 8.34 5.44
CA ILE A 349 4.54 8.92 4.52
C ILE A 349 3.75 7.80 3.83
N SER A 350 2.49 8.07 3.56
CA SER A 350 1.58 7.10 2.95
C SER A 350 0.59 7.71 1.97
N VAL A 351 0.02 6.87 1.10
CA VAL A 351 -1.09 7.22 0.20
C VAL A 351 -2.45 7.13 0.87
N ASP A 352 -2.56 6.36 1.96
CA ASP A 352 -3.79 6.06 2.68
C ASP A 352 -4.83 5.33 1.82
N THR A 353 -5.45 6.00 0.86
CA THR A 353 -6.47 5.39 0.02
C THR A 353 -6.54 5.99 -1.37
N SER A 354 -6.44 5.15 -2.38
CA SER A 354 -6.61 5.56 -3.78
C SER A 354 -8.04 5.99 -4.10
N ALA A 355 -9.03 5.67 -3.25
CA ALA A 355 -10.40 6.17 -3.38
C ALA A 355 -10.49 7.70 -3.20
N LEU A 356 -9.57 8.30 -2.43
CA LEU A 356 -9.45 9.75 -2.25
C LEU A 356 -8.37 10.36 -3.14
N THR A 357 -7.15 9.79 -3.12
CA THR A 357 -5.99 10.38 -3.80
C THR A 357 -6.00 10.14 -5.31
N GLY A 358 -6.75 9.14 -5.79
CA GLY A 358 -6.79 8.76 -7.20
C GLY A 358 -5.52 8.10 -7.73
N SER A 359 -4.43 8.11 -6.98
CA SER A 359 -3.11 7.62 -7.41
C SER A 359 -2.33 7.05 -6.24
N SER A 360 -1.49 6.06 -6.53
CA SER A 360 -0.49 5.51 -5.60
C SER A 360 0.93 6.04 -5.86
N ASN A 361 1.06 7.18 -6.55
CA ASN A 361 2.37 7.79 -6.79
C ASN A 361 2.94 8.38 -5.49
N LEU A 362 3.74 7.60 -4.76
CA LEU A 362 4.31 8.03 -3.48
C LEU A 362 5.35 9.16 -3.67
N PHE A 363 6.05 9.28 -4.82
CA PHE A 363 6.90 10.44 -5.10
C PHE A 363 6.09 11.74 -5.08
N GLY A 364 4.92 11.75 -5.71
CA GLY A 364 4.03 12.91 -5.68
C GLY A 364 3.53 13.24 -4.26
N VAL A 365 3.28 12.24 -3.42
CA VAL A 365 2.89 12.45 -2.02
C VAL A 365 4.06 12.99 -1.18
N LEU A 366 5.28 12.49 -1.39
CA LEU A 366 6.50 13.00 -0.74
C LEU A 366 6.78 14.46 -1.13
N LYS A 367 6.62 14.78 -2.42
CA LYS A 367 6.70 16.17 -2.89
C LYS A 367 5.66 17.06 -2.22
N LEU A 368 4.40 16.60 -2.14
CA LEU A 368 3.32 17.34 -1.47
C LEU A 368 3.62 17.53 0.03
N ALA A 369 4.21 16.53 0.70
CA ALA A 369 4.64 16.63 2.10
C ALA A 369 5.65 17.76 2.30
N ARG A 370 6.71 17.82 1.46
CA ARG A 370 7.70 18.89 1.47
C ARG A 370 7.06 20.24 1.20
N ASP A 371 6.29 20.34 0.13
CA ASP A 371 5.72 21.62 -0.32
C ASP A 371 4.73 22.17 0.70
N SER A 372 3.96 21.29 1.37
CA SER A 372 3.06 21.67 2.46
C SER A 372 3.80 22.22 3.68
N GLU A 373 4.90 21.58 4.11
CA GLU A 373 5.72 22.06 5.23
C GLU A 373 6.44 23.38 4.88
N ASN A 374 6.94 23.52 3.65
CA ASN A 374 7.55 24.74 3.18
C ASN A 374 6.55 25.91 3.12
N ALA A 375 5.34 25.65 2.62
CA ALA A 375 4.26 26.65 2.58
C ALA A 375 3.83 27.08 3.98
N LYS A 376 3.67 26.10 4.91
CA LYS A 376 3.30 26.37 6.32
C LYS A 376 4.38 27.20 7.04
N ALA A 377 5.64 27.00 6.70
CA ALA A 377 6.76 27.73 7.28
C ALA A 377 7.08 29.05 6.54
N GLU A 378 6.38 29.36 5.45
CA GLU A 378 6.68 30.50 4.55
C GLU A 378 8.16 30.51 4.12
N SER A 379 8.74 29.31 3.88
CA SER A 379 10.17 29.13 3.57
C SER A 379 10.40 27.91 2.70
N GLU A 380 11.06 28.07 1.56
CA GLU A 380 11.45 26.96 0.67
C GLU A 380 12.52 26.04 1.29
N PHE A 381 13.10 26.44 2.42
CA PHE A 381 14.20 25.72 3.09
C PHE A 381 13.76 24.95 4.34
N LYS A 382 12.45 24.85 4.61
CA LYS A 382 11.95 24.15 5.81
C LYS A 382 12.21 22.66 5.75
N MET A 383 12.00 22.06 4.58
CA MET A 383 12.26 20.63 4.33
C MET A 383 13.02 20.47 2.99
N SER A 384 14.14 19.77 3.02
CA SER A 384 14.90 19.46 1.80
C SER A 384 14.29 18.32 1.00
N ALA A 385 14.64 18.21 -0.28
CA ALA A 385 14.26 17.08 -1.12
C ALA A 385 14.75 15.75 -0.52
N ARG A 386 15.97 15.73 -0.01
CA ARG A 386 16.55 14.55 0.64
C ARG A 386 15.75 14.08 1.84
N GLN A 387 15.39 15.00 2.74
CA GLN A 387 14.55 14.66 3.92
C GLN A 387 13.19 14.09 3.50
N ALA A 388 12.56 14.64 2.46
CA ALA A 388 11.30 14.10 1.95
C ALA A 388 11.46 12.66 1.41
N LEU A 389 12.52 12.39 0.64
CA LEU A 389 12.83 11.04 0.15
C LEU A 389 13.15 10.06 1.29
N GLU A 390 13.83 10.51 2.35
CA GLU A 390 14.10 9.70 3.55
C GLU A 390 12.80 9.29 4.24
N LEU A 391 11.77 10.14 4.29
CA LEU A 391 10.45 9.79 4.83
C LEU A 391 9.75 8.68 4.05
N GLY A 392 10.00 8.57 2.75
CA GLY A 392 9.49 7.48 1.91
C GLY A 392 10.43 6.29 1.79
N THR A 393 11.55 6.27 2.50
CA THR A 393 12.54 5.19 2.45
C THR A 393 12.99 4.79 3.86
N ILE A 394 14.13 5.28 4.35
CA ILE A 394 14.72 4.84 5.63
C ILE A 394 13.87 5.25 6.84
N GLU A 395 13.30 6.45 6.88
CA GLU A 395 12.44 6.87 7.99
C GLU A 395 11.09 6.13 7.95
N GLY A 396 10.52 5.92 6.74
CA GLY A 396 9.38 5.04 6.56
C GLY A 396 9.65 3.63 7.08
N ALA A 397 10.82 3.06 6.76
CA ALA A 397 11.22 1.76 7.27
C ALA A 397 11.36 1.74 8.80
N ARG A 398 11.93 2.80 9.42
CA ARG A 398 11.99 2.97 10.87
C ARG A 398 10.62 3.03 11.52
N SER A 399 9.70 3.80 10.94
CA SER A 399 8.34 3.90 11.46
C SER A 399 7.59 2.57 11.42
N MET A 400 7.98 1.67 10.52
CA MET A 400 7.44 0.32 10.39
C MET A 400 8.25 -0.74 11.17
N GLY A 401 9.40 -0.38 11.77
CA GLY A 401 10.28 -1.31 12.50
C GLY A 401 10.93 -2.37 11.60
N ILE A 402 11.31 -1.99 10.35
CA ILE A 402 11.94 -2.86 9.35
C ILE A 402 13.23 -2.27 8.77
N ASP A 403 13.77 -1.22 9.38
CA ASP A 403 14.95 -0.51 8.89
C ASP A 403 16.24 -1.32 9.02
N ASP A 404 16.23 -2.38 9.80
CA ASP A 404 17.28 -3.42 9.81
C ASP A 404 17.37 -4.19 8.48
N LYS A 405 16.27 -4.29 7.73
CA LYS A 405 16.15 -5.08 6.50
C LYS A 405 16.15 -4.25 5.23
N VAL A 406 15.44 -3.12 5.20
CA VAL A 406 15.18 -2.31 4.00
C VAL A 406 15.28 -0.81 4.28
N GLY A 407 14.91 0.03 3.32
CA GLY A 407 14.85 1.49 3.45
C GLY A 407 16.18 2.22 3.17
N SER A 408 17.31 1.50 3.15
CA SER A 408 18.60 2.03 2.66
C SER A 408 19.37 0.95 1.93
N LEU A 409 20.24 1.35 0.98
CA LEU A 409 21.14 0.43 0.32
C LEU A 409 22.41 0.29 1.17
N LYS A 410 22.56 -0.86 1.77
CA LYS A 410 23.68 -1.20 2.65
C LYS A 410 24.00 -2.69 2.52
N VAL A 411 25.28 -3.03 2.53
CA VAL A 411 25.71 -4.45 2.53
C VAL A 411 25.10 -5.18 3.73
N GLY A 412 24.53 -6.36 3.45
CA GLY A 412 23.81 -7.20 4.42
C GLY A 412 22.31 -6.91 4.53
N LYS A 413 21.79 -5.81 3.96
CA LYS A 413 20.34 -5.59 3.84
C LYS A 413 19.74 -6.35 2.65
N ARG A 414 18.43 -6.50 2.69
CA ARG A 414 17.68 -7.09 1.59
C ARG A 414 17.75 -6.16 0.37
N ALA A 415 17.82 -6.78 -0.81
CA ALA A 415 17.80 -6.06 -2.07
C ALA A 415 16.36 -5.65 -2.44
N ASP A 416 15.89 -4.63 -1.75
CA ASP A 416 14.64 -3.91 -2.04
C ASP A 416 15.06 -2.55 -2.60
N LEU A 417 15.13 -2.44 -3.93
CA LEU A 417 15.65 -1.28 -4.63
C LEU A 417 14.91 -0.99 -5.93
N ILE A 418 15.07 0.24 -6.42
CA ILE A 418 14.52 0.69 -7.69
C ILE A 418 15.60 1.34 -8.55
N MET A 419 15.39 1.28 -9.87
CA MET A 419 16.16 2.02 -10.85
C MET A 419 15.23 3.03 -11.53
N ILE A 420 15.59 4.31 -11.46
CA ILE A 420 14.86 5.42 -12.05
C ILE A 420 15.61 5.89 -13.29
N ASN A 421 14.94 5.87 -14.44
CA ASN A 421 15.50 6.37 -15.70
C ASN A 421 15.53 7.88 -15.69
N SER A 422 16.75 8.45 -15.65
CA SER A 422 16.97 9.89 -15.73
C SER A 422 17.05 10.42 -17.17
N ASN A 423 17.10 9.53 -18.16
CA ASN A 423 17.12 9.87 -19.59
C ASN A 423 15.69 9.89 -20.16
N ALA A 424 14.83 10.71 -19.57
CA ALA A 424 13.45 10.93 -20.00
C ALA A 424 13.17 12.42 -20.09
N LEU A 425 12.19 12.86 -20.90
CA LEU A 425 11.91 14.28 -21.14
C LEU A 425 11.68 15.07 -19.86
N ASN A 426 10.95 14.51 -18.91
CA ASN A 426 10.65 15.14 -17.63
C ASN A 426 11.82 15.08 -16.64
N MET A 427 12.84 14.26 -16.90
CA MET A 427 14.00 14.05 -16.04
C MET A 427 15.28 14.73 -16.55
N ALA A 428 15.30 15.21 -17.79
CA ALA A 428 16.42 15.97 -18.33
C ALA A 428 16.34 17.42 -17.82
N VAL A 429 17.35 17.99 -17.28
CA VAL A 429 18.77 17.75 -17.14
C VAL A 429 19.09 17.40 -15.67
N VAL A 430 20.01 16.45 -15.43
CA VAL A 430 20.39 16.06 -14.05
C VAL A 430 21.37 17.09 -13.48
N THR A 431 20.94 17.83 -12.44
CA THR A 431 21.79 18.73 -11.66
C THR A 431 22.01 18.19 -10.25
N ASP A 432 20.94 18.10 -9.47
CA ASP A 432 20.92 17.45 -8.15
C ASP A 432 20.00 16.22 -8.19
N PRO A 433 20.53 15.01 -7.99
CA PRO A 433 19.73 13.78 -8.08
C PRO A 433 18.58 13.71 -7.09
N ALA A 434 18.73 14.22 -5.86
CA ALA A 434 17.66 14.15 -4.85
C ALA A 434 16.53 15.11 -5.21
N HIS A 435 16.83 16.33 -5.64
CA HIS A 435 15.81 17.26 -6.14
C HIS A 435 15.12 16.70 -7.38
N LEU A 436 15.88 16.18 -8.34
CA LEU A 436 15.32 15.60 -9.57
C LEU A 436 14.36 14.46 -9.26
N VAL A 437 14.77 13.52 -8.40
CA VAL A 437 13.94 12.38 -8.02
C VAL A 437 12.66 12.82 -7.34
N LEU A 438 12.72 13.72 -6.38
CA LEU A 438 11.53 14.17 -5.67
C LEU A 438 10.57 14.97 -6.55
N GLU A 439 11.09 15.83 -7.41
CA GLU A 439 10.29 16.83 -8.13
C GLU A 439 9.73 16.33 -9.45
N ALA A 440 10.47 15.44 -10.13
CA ALA A 440 10.14 15.05 -11.49
C ALA A 440 9.73 13.61 -11.66
N THR A 441 10.06 12.68 -10.72
CA THR A 441 9.78 11.25 -10.92
C THR A 441 8.30 10.95 -10.94
N THR A 442 7.89 10.26 -11.97
CA THR A 442 6.56 9.62 -12.10
C THR A 442 6.73 8.11 -12.19
N PRO A 443 5.67 7.31 -12.04
CA PRO A 443 5.75 5.85 -12.17
C PRO A 443 6.36 5.36 -13.49
N GLU A 444 6.26 6.15 -14.56
CA GLU A 444 6.83 5.85 -15.88
C GLU A 444 8.36 5.92 -15.90
N ASN A 445 8.95 6.71 -15.00
CA ASN A 445 10.42 6.81 -14.88
C ASN A 445 11.02 5.64 -14.09
N VAL A 446 10.21 4.91 -13.30
CA VAL A 446 10.67 3.72 -12.60
C VAL A 446 10.82 2.58 -13.59
N ASP A 447 12.03 2.29 -14.01
CA ASP A 447 12.36 1.25 -14.98
C ASP A 447 12.33 -0.15 -14.37
N THR A 448 13.04 -0.33 -13.25
CA THR A 448 13.22 -1.62 -12.60
C THR A 448 12.86 -1.53 -11.12
N VAL A 449 12.16 -2.55 -10.63
CA VAL A 449 11.82 -2.72 -9.20
C VAL A 449 12.27 -4.10 -8.76
N VAL A 450 13.06 -4.14 -7.71
CA VAL A 450 13.57 -5.35 -7.09
C VAL A 450 13.04 -5.45 -5.66
N VAL A 451 12.45 -6.57 -5.32
CA VAL A 451 12.00 -6.90 -3.95
C VAL A 451 12.66 -8.22 -3.54
N ASP A 452 13.41 -8.17 -2.44
CA ASP A 452 14.07 -9.36 -1.90
C ASP A 452 14.96 -10.06 -2.96
N GLY A 453 15.59 -9.26 -3.85
CA GLY A 453 16.40 -9.74 -4.96
C GLY A 453 15.62 -10.34 -6.15
N ARG A 454 14.28 -10.26 -6.14
CA ARG A 454 13.42 -10.63 -7.26
C ARG A 454 13.09 -9.41 -8.09
N ILE A 455 13.33 -9.46 -9.37
CA ILE A 455 13.00 -8.35 -10.29
C ILE A 455 11.51 -8.46 -10.59
N LEU A 456 10.69 -7.58 -9.99
CA LEU A 456 9.22 -7.54 -10.16
C LEU A 456 8.76 -6.58 -11.24
N LYS A 457 9.62 -5.62 -11.65
CA LYS A 457 9.42 -4.74 -12.81
C LYS A 457 10.74 -4.61 -13.54
N ARG A 458 10.76 -4.63 -14.87
CA ARG A 458 11.95 -4.44 -15.70
C ARG A 458 11.57 -3.80 -17.03
N GLY A 459 12.33 -2.81 -17.46
CA GLY A 459 12.03 -2.07 -18.69
C GLY A 459 10.63 -1.45 -18.67
N GLY A 460 10.18 -0.99 -17.50
CA GLY A 460 8.85 -0.42 -17.33
C GLY A 460 7.69 -1.43 -17.28
N LYS A 461 7.96 -2.75 -17.33
CA LYS A 461 6.91 -3.80 -17.36
C LYS A 461 6.97 -4.69 -16.13
N LEU A 462 5.79 -5.01 -15.56
CA LEU A 462 5.67 -5.98 -14.49
C LEU A 462 6.07 -7.37 -14.99
N THR A 463 6.75 -8.15 -14.14
CA THR A 463 7.28 -9.48 -14.48
C THR A 463 6.50 -10.61 -13.83
N ALA A 464 5.88 -10.36 -12.67
CA ALA A 464 5.12 -11.36 -11.91
C ALA A 464 3.61 -11.27 -12.13
N LEU A 465 3.12 -10.15 -12.64
CA LEU A 465 1.69 -9.86 -12.83
C LEU A 465 1.42 -9.48 -14.28
N ASP A 466 0.37 -10.05 -14.87
CA ASP A 466 -0.17 -9.58 -16.14
C ASP A 466 -1.08 -8.36 -15.90
N THR A 467 -0.71 -7.22 -16.45
CA THR A 467 -1.43 -5.95 -16.28
C THR A 467 -2.86 -6.03 -16.81
N SER A 468 -3.09 -6.75 -17.91
CA SER A 468 -4.41 -6.87 -18.54
C SER A 468 -5.36 -7.68 -17.66
N GLU A 469 -4.84 -8.77 -17.07
CA GLU A 469 -5.60 -9.59 -16.11
C GLU A 469 -5.93 -8.83 -14.83
N VAL A 470 -4.96 -8.05 -14.29
CA VAL A 470 -5.18 -7.21 -13.11
C VAL A 470 -6.30 -6.20 -13.35
N ILE A 471 -6.24 -5.49 -14.47
CA ILE A 471 -7.26 -4.50 -14.84
C ILE A 471 -8.63 -5.17 -15.07
N SER A 472 -8.66 -6.29 -15.78
CA SER A 472 -9.91 -7.02 -16.06
C SER A 472 -10.54 -7.55 -14.77
N GLY A 473 -9.77 -8.13 -13.87
CA GLY A 473 -10.23 -8.60 -12.56
C GLY A 473 -10.82 -7.49 -11.71
N ALA A 474 -10.14 -6.34 -11.63
CA ALA A 474 -10.63 -5.18 -10.91
C ALA A 474 -11.94 -4.62 -11.47
N ARG A 475 -12.07 -4.57 -12.80
CA ARG A 475 -13.32 -4.15 -13.48
C ARG A 475 -14.47 -5.12 -13.19
N THR A 476 -14.21 -6.42 -13.21
CA THR A 476 -15.23 -7.45 -12.90
C THR A 476 -15.69 -7.34 -11.46
N ALA A 477 -14.77 -7.19 -10.51
CA ALA A 477 -15.10 -6.99 -9.10
C ALA A 477 -15.96 -5.75 -8.90
N LEU A 478 -15.56 -4.61 -9.50
CA LEU A 478 -16.34 -3.38 -9.43
C LEU A 478 -17.74 -3.52 -10.00
N ALA A 479 -17.89 -4.20 -11.14
CA ALA A 479 -19.20 -4.45 -11.76
C ALA A 479 -20.09 -5.30 -10.82
N GLY A 480 -19.55 -6.35 -10.20
CA GLY A 480 -20.26 -7.15 -9.22
C GLY A 480 -20.71 -6.36 -7.98
N ILE A 481 -19.85 -5.46 -7.46
CA ILE A 481 -20.22 -4.58 -6.34
C ILE A 481 -21.34 -3.61 -6.74
N ARG A 482 -21.26 -3.02 -7.94
CA ARG A 482 -22.33 -2.14 -8.46
C ARG A 482 -23.67 -2.84 -8.53
N GLU A 483 -23.69 -4.09 -9.00
CA GLU A 483 -24.89 -4.91 -9.08
C GLU A 483 -25.48 -5.18 -7.68
N ARG A 484 -24.65 -5.65 -6.73
CA ARG A 484 -25.07 -5.95 -5.34
C ARG A 484 -25.58 -4.71 -4.60
N THR A 485 -24.94 -3.56 -4.80
CA THR A 485 -25.30 -2.30 -4.15
C THR A 485 -26.35 -1.48 -4.89
N LYS A 486 -26.74 -1.91 -6.11
CA LYS A 486 -27.60 -1.14 -7.03
C LYS A 486 -27.09 0.30 -7.23
N TRP A 487 -25.76 0.43 -7.27
CA TRP A 487 -25.11 1.72 -7.51
C TRP A 487 -24.92 1.95 -9.02
N ARG A 488 -25.26 3.17 -9.47
CA ARG A 488 -25.25 3.54 -10.90
C ARG A 488 -23.95 4.22 -11.29
#